data_579224e1d82af891bf5260ab9b0f6301
#
_entry.id   579224e1d82af891bf5260ab9b0f6301
#
_cell.length_a   1.000
_cell.length_b   1.000
_cell.length_c   1.000
_cell.angle_alpha   90.00
_cell.angle_beta   90.00
_cell.angle_gamma   90.00
#
_symmetry.space_group_name_H-M   'P 1'
#
loop_
_entity.id
_entity.type
_entity.pdbx_description
1 polymer ?
#
loop_
_entity_poly.entity_id
_entity_poly.type
_entity_poly.pdbx_seq_one_letter_code
_entity_poly.pdbx_strand_id
1 'polypeptide(L)'
;MNVRCTDLNYHVDLQRIADYEKIIDRSARKNLHHALNVPFNLIKLNSNDHSDVARAYEVIRRNREERGFPLRMTLEQVWQTVSNVIRADFFVLEHEGENVAAAQVFHVAEGVAQVVYWGDIREYSALRPMNFLTYSLFRHYYEAGLHTLDIGPSTEDGIPNYGLCEFKENIGCSVTLKYSFTK
;
A
#
# COMPACT_ATOMS: atom_id res chain seq x y z
N MET A 1 -26.22 18.65 -7.87
CA MET A 1 -24.93 18.02 -7.54
C MET A 1 -24.37 17.46 -8.84
N ASN A 2 -23.24 17.96 -9.30
CA ASN A 2 -22.63 17.54 -10.55
C ASN A 2 -21.39 16.69 -10.27
N VAL A 3 -21.16 15.64 -11.07
CA VAL A 3 -19.91 14.88 -11.01
C VAL A 3 -18.79 15.78 -11.52
N ARG A 4 -17.81 16.07 -10.67
CA ARG A 4 -16.61 16.84 -11.05
C ARG A 4 -15.58 15.94 -11.71
N CYS A 5 -15.37 14.77 -11.11
CA CYS A 5 -14.32 13.85 -11.51
C CYS A 5 -14.72 12.41 -11.18
N THR A 6 -14.23 11.47 -11.97
CA THR A 6 -14.36 10.03 -11.72
C THR A 6 -12.98 9.41 -11.71
N ASP A 7 -12.60 8.84 -10.57
CA ASP A 7 -11.32 8.20 -10.38
C ASP A 7 -11.43 6.68 -10.38
N LEU A 8 -10.39 6.01 -10.89
CA LEU A 8 -10.23 4.56 -10.81
C LEU A 8 -9.65 4.21 -9.44
N ASN A 9 -10.47 3.67 -8.56
CA ASN A 9 -10.07 3.18 -7.25
C ASN A 9 -9.84 1.68 -7.30
N TYR A 10 -8.80 1.20 -6.63
CA TYR A 10 -8.44 -0.22 -6.62
C TYR A 10 -8.59 -0.81 -5.23
N HIS A 11 -9.05 -2.06 -5.17
CA HIS A 11 -9.16 -2.82 -3.93
C HIS A 11 -8.89 -4.31 -4.20
N VAL A 12 -8.58 -5.04 -3.17
CA VAL A 12 -8.50 -6.49 -3.21
C VAL A 12 -9.59 -7.11 -2.32
N ASP A 13 -10.26 -8.12 -2.86
CA ASP A 13 -11.12 -9.03 -2.09
C ASP A 13 -10.21 -10.04 -1.37
N LEU A 14 -10.06 -9.85 -0.06
CA LEU A 14 -9.17 -10.65 0.76
C LEU A 14 -9.61 -12.11 0.87
N GLN A 15 -10.89 -12.44 0.66
CA GLN A 15 -11.38 -13.82 0.68
C GLN A 15 -10.78 -14.67 -0.45
N ARG A 16 -10.26 -14.03 -1.51
CA ARG A 16 -9.60 -14.70 -2.64
C ARG A 16 -8.10 -14.95 -2.41
N ILE A 17 -7.54 -14.48 -1.30
CA ILE A 17 -6.09 -14.54 -1.03
C ILE A 17 -5.59 -15.97 -0.77
N ALA A 18 -6.45 -16.88 -0.33
CA ALA A 18 -6.10 -18.30 -0.21
C ALA A 18 -5.54 -18.89 -1.53
N ASP A 19 -6.02 -18.38 -2.67
CA ASP A 19 -5.62 -18.75 -4.01
C ASP A 19 -4.86 -17.63 -4.75
N TYR A 20 -4.10 -16.80 -4.02
CA TYR A 20 -3.49 -15.58 -4.53
C TYR A 20 -2.74 -15.74 -5.85
N GLU A 21 -1.95 -16.80 -5.99
CA GLU A 21 -1.19 -17.05 -7.23
C GLU A 21 -2.06 -17.33 -8.45
N LYS A 22 -3.33 -17.69 -8.26
CA LYS A 22 -4.28 -17.91 -9.37
C LYS A 22 -4.91 -16.61 -9.87
N ILE A 23 -4.94 -15.58 -9.05
CA ILE A 23 -5.61 -14.31 -9.37
C ILE A 23 -4.65 -13.23 -9.87
N ILE A 24 -3.34 -13.39 -9.69
CA ILE A 24 -2.32 -12.46 -10.16
C ILE A 24 -1.81 -12.81 -11.55
N ASP A 25 -1.36 -11.77 -12.27
CA ASP A 25 -0.75 -11.93 -13.59
C ASP A 25 0.53 -12.78 -13.54
N ARG A 26 0.88 -13.37 -14.69
CA ARG A 26 2.08 -14.22 -14.83
C ARG A 26 3.37 -13.45 -14.46
N SER A 27 3.47 -12.19 -14.83
CA SER A 27 4.63 -11.35 -14.54
C SER A 27 4.74 -11.04 -13.04
N ALA A 28 3.60 -10.71 -12.40
CA ALA A 28 3.53 -10.50 -10.96
C ALA A 28 3.86 -11.77 -10.18
N ARG A 29 3.40 -12.94 -10.64
CA ARG A 29 3.74 -14.24 -10.04
C ARG A 29 5.25 -14.51 -10.10
N LYS A 30 5.86 -14.32 -11.28
CA LYS A 30 7.31 -14.45 -11.43
C LYS A 30 8.08 -13.53 -10.49
N ASN A 31 7.63 -12.26 -10.37
CA ASN A 31 8.24 -11.29 -9.48
C ASN A 31 8.05 -11.66 -8.01
N LEU A 32 6.88 -12.19 -7.64
CA LEU A 32 6.60 -12.69 -6.29
C LEU A 32 7.53 -13.86 -5.94
N HIS A 33 7.64 -14.86 -6.83
CA HIS A 33 8.54 -16.00 -6.61
C HIS A 33 10.01 -15.56 -6.48
N HIS A 34 10.42 -14.54 -7.26
CA HIS A 34 11.75 -13.95 -7.07
C HIS A 34 11.89 -13.33 -5.68
N ALA A 35 10.93 -12.51 -5.27
CA ALA A 35 10.94 -11.81 -3.99
C ALA A 35 10.87 -12.76 -2.77
N LEU A 36 10.16 -13.88 -2.89
CA LEU A 36 10.08 -14.90 -1.84
C LEU A 36 11.43 -15.62 -1.58
N ASN A 37 12.38 -15.58 -2.52
CA ASN A 37 13.73 -16.10 -2.33
C ASN A 37 14.72 -15.07 -1.77
N VAL A 38 14.29 -13.81 -1.59
CA VAL A 38 15.07 -12.77 -0.92
C VAL A 38 14.77 -12.82 0.57
N PRO A 39 15.79 -12.74 1.46
CA PRO A 39 15.58 -12.78 2.90
C PRO A 39 14.99 -11.45 3.42
N PHE A 40 13.75 -11.18 3.00
CA PHE A 40 12.97 -10.05 3.51
C PHE A 40 12.34 -10.39 4.85
N ASN A 41 12.32 -9.41 5.75
CA ASN A 41 11.61 -9.47 7.03
C ASN A 41 10.54 -8.37 7.09
N LEU A 42 9.25 -8.75 7.11
CA LEU A 42 8.16 -7.80 7.32
C LEU A 42 7.97 -7.57 8.81
N ILE A 43 8.09 -6.31 9.22
CA ILE A 43 7.93 -5.88 10.61
C ILE A 43 6.68 -5.01 10.70
N LYS A 44 5.72 -5.43 11.52
CA LYS A 44 4.62 -4.56 11.94
C LYS A 44 5.11 -3.71 13.10
N LEU A 45 5.08 -2.40 12.92
CA LEU A 45 5.55 -1.41 13.88
C LEU A 45 4.48 -1.08 14.92
N ASN A 46 4.90 -0.57 16.06
CA ASN A 46 3.99 -0.07 17.08
C ASN A 46 3.47 1.32 16.72
N SER A 47 2.21 1.40 16.30
CA SER A 47 1.57 2.67 15.93
C SER A 47 1.40 3.67 17.08
N ASN A 48 1.64 3.26 18.33
CA ASN A 48 1.65 4.12 19.51
C ASN A 48 3.07 4.60 19.89
N ASP A 49 4.09 4.26 19.11
CA ASP A 49 5.46 4.70 19.28
C ASP A 49 5.84 5.65 18.15
N HIS A 50 6.18 6.89 18.51
CA HIS A 50 6.55 7.91 17.54
C HIS A 50 7.77 7.53 16.71
N SER A 51 8.75 6.82 17.30
CA SER A 51 9.96 6.39 16.59
C SER A 51 9.65 5.33 15.54
N ASP A 52 8.73 4.41 15.82
CA ASP A 52 8.25 3.40 14.89
C ASP A 52 7.47 4.02 13.72
N VAL A 53 6.57 4.96 14.03
CA VAL A 53 5.85 5.72 12.99
C VAL A 53 6.83 6.52 12.11
N ALA A 54 7.83 7.16 12.73
CA ALA A 54 8.87 7.89 12.01
C ALA A 54 9.70 6.97 11.08
N ARG A 55 9.99 5.75 11.52
CA ARG A 55 10.71 4.75 10.73
C ARG A 55 9.99 4.41 9.43
N ALA A 56 8.69 4.13 9.48
CA ALA A 56 7.89 3.87 8.27
C ALA A 56 7.72 5.14 7.42
N TYR A 57 7.46 6.28 8.07
CA TYR A 57 7.31 7.57 7.40
C TYR A 57 8.54 7.92 6.56
N GLU A 58 9.74 7.72 7.07
CA GLU A 58 10.98 8.06 6.37
C GLU A 58 11.16 7.26 5.08
N VAL A 59 10.86 5.96 5.10
CA VAL A 59 10.88 5.12 3.88
C VAL A 59 9.88 5.61 2.85
N ILE A 60 8.65 5.91 3.29
CA ILE A 60 7.58 6.42 2.41
C ILE A 60 7.96 7.80 1.85
N ARG A 61 8.51 8.69 2.68
CA ARG A 61 8.97 10.02 2.28
C ARG A 61 10.04 9.91 1.18
N ARG A 62 11.07 9.09 1.40
CA ARG A 62 12.13 8.84 0.43
C ARG A 62 11.57 8.26 -0.88
N ASN A 63 10.69 7.26 -0.82
CA ASN A 63 10.03 6.72 -2.00
C ASN A 63 9.30 7.81 -2.80
N ARG A 64 8.54 8.68 -2.11
CA ARG A 64 7.75 9.74 -2.76
C ARG A 64 8.65 10.78 -3.41
N GLU A 65 9.73 11.18 -2.76
CA GLU A 65 10.73 12.13 -3.31
C GLU A 65 11.44 11.56 -4.53
N GLU A 66 11.89 10.30 -4.48
CA GLU A 66 12.51 9.61 -5.61
C GLU A 66 11.60 9.51 -6.84
N ARG A 67 10.28 9.57 -6.64
CA ARG A 67 9.26 9.55 -7.71
C ARG A 67 8.80 10.95 -8.13
N GLY A 68 9.29 12.02 -7.50
CA GLY A 68 8.91 13.40 -7.80
C GLY A 68 7.54 13.84 -7.24
N PHE A 69 6.99 13.10 -6.28
CA PHE A 69 5.70 13.39 -5.65
C PHE A 69 5.85 13.47 -4.12
N PRO A 70 6.42 14.55 -3.58
CA PRO A 70 6.68 14.65 -2.14
C PRO A 70 5.41 14.48 -1.31
N LEU A 71 5.56 13.97 -0.09
CA LEU A 71 4.45 13.84 0.86
C LEU A 71 3.87 15.22 1.19
N ARG A 72 2.54 15.30 1.24
CA ARG A 72 1.83 16.52 1.66
C ARG A 72 1.79 16.68 3.18
N MET A 73 1.80 15.56 3.92
CA MET A 73 1.77 15.56 5.39
C MET A 73 3.18 15.43 5.94
N THR A 74 3.49 16.24 6.95
CA THR A 74 4.71 16.08 7.75
C THR A 74 4.58 14.88 8.70
N LEU A 75 5.70 14.42 9.25
CA LEU A 75 5.70 13.36 10.26
C LEU A 75 4.78 13.70 11.44
N GLU A 76 4.85 14.94 11.94
CA GLU A 76 4.01 15.38 13.05
C GLU A 76 2.52 15.35 12.71
N GLN A 77 2.14 15.74 11.49
CA GLN A 77 0.74 15.66 11.04
C GLN A 77 0.28 14.19 10.93
N VAL A 78 1.13 13.28 10.45
CA VAL A 78 0.83 11.84 10.44
C VAL A 78 0.66 11.35 11.87
N TRP A 79 1.59 11.67 12.77
CA TRP A 79 1.54 11.28 14.16
C TRP A 79 0.25 11.74 14.85
N GLN A 80 -0.10 13.03 14.70
CA GLN A 80 -1.33 13.58 15.27
C GLN A 80 -2.60 12.91 14.71
N THR A 81 -2.59 12.58 13.41
CA THR A 81 -3.72 11.89 12.78
C THR A 81 -3.92 10.49 13.36
N VAL A 82 -2.86 9.70 13.46
CA VAL A 82 -2.96 8.32 13.93
C VAL A 82 -3.15 8.21 15.44
N SER A 83 -2.68 9.18 16.20
CA SER A 83 -2.87 9.22 17.66
C SER A 83 -4.27 9.67 18.08
N ASN A 84 -4.95 10.51 17.28
CA ASN A 84 -6.17 11.18 17.72
C ASN A 84 -7.39 10.96 16.83
N VAL A 85 -7.21 10.52 15.56
CA VAL A 85 -8.30 10.56 14.58
C VAL A 85 -8.64 9.18 14.05
N ILE A 86 -7.65 8.37 13.66
CA ILE A 86 -7.90 7.10 13.00
C ILE A 86 -6.87 6.03 13.41
N ARG A 87 -7.35 4.83 13.69
CA ARG A 87 -6.48 3.68 13.91
C ARG A 87 -5.68 3.36 12.65
N ALA A 88 -4.37 3.20 12.81
CA ALA A 88 -3.47 2.88 11.71
C ALA A 88 -2.52 1.74 12.06
N ASP A 89 -2.09 1.01 11.04
CA ASP A 89 -0.96 0.09 11.10
C ASP A 89 0.18 0.62 10.23
N PHE A 90 1.41 0.44 10.71
CA PHE A 90 2.63 0.75 9.98
C PHE A 90 3.45 -0.52 9.80
N PHE A 91 4.00 -0.68 8.62
CA PHE A 91 4.87 -1.81 8.29
C PHE A 91 6.14 -1.30 7.63
N VAL A 92 7.24 -1.96 7.93
CA VAL A 92 8.48 -1.85 7.17
C VAL A 92 8.89 -3.23 6.67
N LEU A 93 9.48 -3.25 5.49
CA LEU A 93 10.15 -4.41 4.93
C LEU A 93 11.65 -4.18 5.09
N GLU A 94 12.29 -5.06 5.83
CA GLU A 94 13.73 -5.01 6.08
C GLU A 94 14.47 -6.04 5.22
N HIS A 95 15.64 -5.65 4.74
CA HIS A 95 16.58 -6.50 4.03
C HIS A 95 18.00 -6.10 4.43
N GLU A 96 18.80 -7.06 4.95
CA GLU A 96 20.20 -6.84 5.39
C GLU A 96 20.38 -5.67 6.36
N GLY A 97 19.39 -5.45 7.25
CA GLY A 97 19.40 -4.37 8.25
C GLY A 97 18.88 -3.02 7.73
N GLU A 98 18.56 -2.90 6.44
CA GLU A 98 18.02 -1.69 5.84
C GLU A 98 16.50 -1.76 5.61
N ASN A 99 15.79 -0.65 5.83
CA ASN A 99 14.36 -0.56 5.53
C ASN A 99 14.17 -0.26 4.04
N VAL A 100 13.76 -1.27 3.27
CA VAL A 100 13.70 -1.19 1.79
C VAL A 100 12.33 -0.86 1.23
N ALA A 101 11.27 -1.07 2.02
CA ALA A 101 9.91 -0.67 1.66
C ALA A 101 9.09 -0.44 2.94
N ALA A 102 7.98 0.30 2.81
CA ALA A 102 7.05 0.53 3.92
C ALA A 102 5.61 0.69 3.44
N ALA A 103 4.68 0.52 4.39
CA ALA A 103 3.26 0.80 4.19
C ALA A 103 2.65 1.46 5.42
N GLN A 104 1.73 2.41 5.17
CA GLN A 104 0.81 3.01 6.13
C GLN A 104 -0.61 2.62 5.74
N VAL A 105 -1.33 2.01 6.67
CA VAL A 105 -2.67 1.47 6.43
C VAL A 105 -3.64 1.99 7.48
N PHE A 106 -4.77 2.54 7.07
CA PHE A 106 -5.84 3.01 7.94
C PHE A 106 -6.96 1.96 8.07
N HIS A 107 -7.54 1.82 9.26
CA HIS A 107 -8.76 1.04 9.49
C HIS A 107 -9.95 1.96 9.27
N VAL A 108 -10.55 1.92 8.08
CA VAL A 108 -11.54 2.92 7.63
C VAL A 108 -12.98 2.51 7.91
N ALA A 109 -13.26 1.21 8.02
CA ALA A 109 -14.56 0.67 8.40
C ALA A 109 -14.39 -0.74 8.99
N GLU A 110 -15.47 -1.32 9.51
CA GLU A 110 -15.47 -2.71 9.96
C GLU A 110 -15.14 -3.65 8.81
N GLY A 111 -14.14 -4.50 8.98
CA GLY A 111 -13.65 -5.44 7.96
C GLY A 111 -12.94 -4.79 6.77
N VAL A 112 -12.71 -3.47 6.77
CA VAL A 112 -12.08 -2.74 5.66
C VAL A 112 -10.90 -1.92 6.16
N ALA A 113 -9.74 -2.14 5.55
CA ALA A 113 -8.57 -1.28 5.72
C ALA A 113 -8.19 -0.61 4.39
N GLN A 114 -7.46 0.51 4.46
CA GLN A 114 -7.01 1.26 3.29
C GLN A 114 -5.51 1.51 3.37
N VAL A 115 -4.79 1.11 2.33
CA VAL A 115 -3.38 1.50 2.14
C VAL A 115 -3.35 2.97 1.71
N VAL A 116 -2.91 3.83 2.61
CA VAL A 116 -2.81 5.28 2.36
C VAL A 116 -1.54 5.61 1.60
N TYR A 117 -0.43 5.04 2.08
CA TYR A 117 0.86 5.12 1.43
C TYR A 117 1.58 3.78 1.51
N TRP A 118 2.24 3.42 0.45
CA TRP A 118 3.23 2.36 0.39
C TRP A 118 4.25 2.64 -0.68
N GLY A 119 5.42 2.02 -0.58
CA GLY A 119 6.46 2.17 -1.58
C GLY A 119 7.77 1.54 -1.16
N ASP A 120 8.62 1.36 -2.15
CA ASP A 120 9.96 0.83 -2.03
C ASP A 120 11.01 1.89 -2.34
N ILE A 121 12.20 1.70 -1.81
CA ILE A 121 13.37 2.48 -2.18
C ILE A 121 13.89 1.98 -3.52
N ARG A 122 14.10 2.90 -4.47
CA ARG A 122 14.44 2.59 -5.87
C ARG A 122 15.67 1.69 -6.00
N GLU A 123 16.64 1.88 -5.15
CA GLU A 123 17.90 1.10 -5.10
C GLU A 123 17.64 -0.41 -4.98
N TYR A 124 16.59 -0.81 -4.25
CA TYR A 124 16.23 -2.21 -4.00
C TYR A 124 15.18 -2.76 -4.96
N SER A 125 14.70 -1.99 -5.93
CA SER A 125 13.58 -2.39 -6.81
C SER A 125 13.84 -3.66 -7.60
N ALA A 126 15.11 -3.98 -7.89
CA ALA A 126 15.51 -5.24 -8.55
C ALA A 126 15.15 -6.49 -7.74
N LEU A 127 15.12 -6.39 -6.41
CA LEU A 127 14.74 -7.45 -5.47
C LEU A 127 13.22 -7.66 -5.38
N ARG A 128 12.43 -6.80 -6.04
CA ARG A 128 10.96 -6.86 -6.07
C ARG A 128 10.29 -6.69 -4.69
N PRO A 129 10.74 -5.76 -3.83
CA PRO A 129 10.19 -5.62 -2.47
C PRO A 129 8.70 -5.30 -2.47
N MET A 130 8.16 -4.56 -3.47
CA MET A 130 6.74 -4.28 -3.56
C MET A 130 5.87 -5.53 -3.79
N ASN A 131 6.37 -6.54 -4.52
CA ASN A 131 5.63 -7.79 -4.69
C ASN A 131 5.57 -8.58 -3.37
N PHE A 132 6.66 -8.61 -2.61
CA PHE A 132 6.69 -9.23 -1.29
C PHE A 132 5.81 -8.47 -0.29
N LEU A 133 5.95 -7.15 -0.19
CA LEU A 133 5.18 -6.30 0.71
C LEU A 133 3.67 -6.45 0.44
N THR A 134 3.25 -6.38 -0.83
CA THR A 134 1.86 -6.55 -1.24
C THR A 134 1.31 -7.91 -0.79
N TYR A 135 1.97 -8.99 -1.14
CA TYR A 135 1.56 -10.35 -0.75
C TYR A 135 1.45 -10.49 0.77
N SER A 136 2.45 -9.99 1.48
CA SER A 136 2.49 -10.09 2.94
C SER A 136 1.39 -9.27 3.62
N LEU A 137 1.09 -8.05 3.11
CA LEU A 137 -0.02 -7.25 3.61
C LEU A 137 -1.38 -7.90 3.33
N PHE A 138 -1.58 -8.44 2.12
CA PHE A 138 -2.82 -9.11 1.78
C PHE A 138 -3.07 -10.32 2.70
N ARG A 139 -2.04 -11.14 2.93
CA ARG A 139 -2.12 -12.25 3.87
C ARG A 139 -2.38 -11.78 5.30
N HIS A 140 -1.66 -10.75 5.77
CA HIS A 140 -1.81 -10.22 7.12
C HIS A 140 -3.26 -9.81 7.40
N TYR A 141 -3.89 -9.07 6.48
CA TYR A 141 -5.27 -8.61 6.67
C TYR A 141 -6.31 -9.70 6.44
N TYR A 142 -6.04 -10.67 5.56
CA TYR A 142 -6.86 -11.86 5.43
C TYR A 142 -6.85 -12.68 6.74
N GLU A 143 -5.68 -12.96 7.30
CA GLU A 143 -5.51 -13.70 8.55
C GLU A 143 -6.09 -12.92 9.76
N ALA A 144 -6.12 -11.59 9.70
CA ALA A 144 -6.80 -10.74 10.68
C ALA A 144 -8.34 -10.70 10.52
N GLY A 145 -8.91 -11.42 9.53
CA GLY A 145 -10.35 -11.53 9.30
C GLY A 145 -10.98 -10.34 8.57
N LEU A 146 -10.19 -9.47 7.95
CA LEU A 146 -10.74 -8.42 7.09
C LEU A 146 -11.18 -9.03 5.75
N HIS A 147 -12.16 -8.39 5.11
CA HIS A 147 -12.67 -8.85 3.81
C HIS A 147 -12.21 -7.98 2.64
N THR A 148 -11.83 -6.71 2.88
CA THR A 148 -11.40 -5.79 1.82
C THR A 148 -10.19 -4.98 2.25
N LEU A 149 -9.20 -4.90 1.36
CA LEU A 149 -8.11 -3.93 1.46
C LEU A 149 -8.20 -2.97 0.27
N ASP A 150 -8.53 -1.71 0.55
CA ASP A 150 -8.54 -0.62 -0.43
C ASP A 150 -7.09 -0.17 -0.69
N ILE A 151 -6.70 -0.13 -1.96
CA ILE A 151 -5.34 0.26 -2.38
C ILE A 151 -5.32 1.71 -2.90
N GLY A 152 -6.46 2.38 -2.85
CA GLY A 152 -6.60 3.76 -3.30
C GLY A 152 -6.64 3.95 -4.82
N PRO A 153 -6.80 5.20 -5.27
CA PRO A 153 -6.92 5.52 -6.68
C PRO A 153 -5.59 5.39 -7.44
N SER A 154 -5.70 5.19 -8.75
CA SER A 154 -4.58 5.27 -9.70
C SER A 154 -4.81 6.36 -10.75
N THR A 155 -5.66 7.31 -10.44
CA THR A 155 -5.96 8.50 -11.23
C THR A 155 -5.75 9.74 -10.39
N GLU A 156 -5.47 10.85 -11.03
CA GLU A 156 -5.49 12.19 -10.44
C GLU A 156 -6.34 13.07 -11.32
N ASP A 157 -7.43 13.64 -10.75
CA ASP A 157 -8.46 14.40 -11.48
C ASP A 157 -8.98 13.63 -12.71
N GLY A 158 -9.23 12.33 -12.59
CA GLY A 158 -9.73 11.46 -13.66
C GLY A 158 -8.66 11.02 -14.69
N ILE A 159 -7.43 11.49 -14.59
CA ILE A 159 -6.34 11.12 -15.51
C ILE A 159 -5.61 9.90 -14.97
N PRO A 160 -5.58 8.75 -15.70
CA PRO A 160 -4.96 7.54 -15.24
C PRO A 160 -3.43 7.61 -15.25
N ASN A 161 -2.81 7.12 -14.19
CA ASN A 161 -1.42 6.69 -14.19
C ASN A 161 -1.39 5.22 -14.64
N TYR A 162 -1.18 4.99 -15.92
CA TYR A 162 -1.26 3.65 -16.53
C TYR A 162 -0.32 2.64 -15.87
N GLY A 163 0.91 3.03 -15.52
CA GLY A 163 1.85 2.13 -14.86
C GLY A 163 1.38 1.70 -13.46
N LEU A 164 0.72 2.61 -12.74
CA LEU A 164 0.14 2.30 -11.43
C LEU A 164 -1.14 1.45 -11.55
N CYS A 165 -1.97 1.71 -12.58
CA CYS A 165 -3.13 0.88 -12.90
C CYS A 165 -2.68 -0.56 -13.20
N GLU A 166 -1.76 -0.72 -14.16
CA GLU A 166 -1.20 -2.01 -14.55
C GLU A 166 -0.59 -2.77 -13.36
N PHE A 167 0.20 -2.09 -12.54
CA PHE A 167 0.76 -2.71 -11.33
C PHE A 167 -0.33 -3.28 -10.43
N LYS A 168 -1.38 -2.49 -10.12
CA LYS A 168 -2.46 -2.92 -9.23
C LYS A 168 -3.29 -4.06 -9.82
N GLU A 169 -3.57 -4.01 -11.12
CA GLU A 169 -4.26 -5.09 -11.82
C GLU A 169 -3.44 -6.39 -11.81
N ASN A 170 -2.15 -6.29 -12.11
CA ASN A 170 -1.23 -7.43 -12.12
C ASN A 170 -1.11 -8.11 -10.77
N ILE A 171 -1.20 -7.39 -9.65
CA ILE A 171 -1.20 -7.95 -8.29
C ILE A 171 -2.59 -8.42 -7.81
N GLY A 172 -3.58 -8.49 -8.70
CA GLY A 172 -4.90 -9.08 -8.43
C GLY A 172 -5.95 -8.14 -7.85
N CYS A 173 -5.74 -6.82 -7.95
CA CYS A 173 -6.75 -5.84 -7.53
C CYS A 173 -7.88 -5.72 -8.56
N SER A 174 -9.08 -5.45 -8.05
CA SER A 174 -10.24 -5.07 -8.83
C SER A 174 -10.41 -3.56 -8.82
N VAL A 175 -10.94 -3.00 -9.92
CA VAL A 175 -11.21 -1.57 -10.05
C VAL A 175 -12.64 -1.24 -9.68
N THR A 176 -12.85 -0.11 -9.00
CA THR A 176 -14.14 0.53 -8.75
C THR A 176 -14.05 2.02 -9.10
N LEU A 177 -15.21 2.65 -9.30
CA LEU A 177 -15.25 4.08 -9.60
C LEU A 177 -15.46 4.88 -8.31
N LYS A 178 -14.64 5.92 -8.13
CA LYS A 178 -14.75 6.89 -7.05
C LYS A 178 -15.13 8.24 -7.62
N TYR A 179 -16.30 8.75 -7.22
CA TYR A 179 -16.83 10.00 -7.74
C TYR A 179 -16.54 11.16 -6.80
N SER A 180 -16.02 12.25 -7.37
CA SER A 180 -15.96 13.55 -6.71
C SER A 180 -17.09 14.43 -7.21
N PHE A 181 -17.79 15.12 -6.30
CA PHE A 181 -18.94 15.96 -6.63
C PHE A 181 -18.66 17.43 -6.26
N THR A 182 -19.25 18.34 -7.05
CA THR A 182 -19.37 19.76 -6.70
C THR A 182 -20.83 20.10 -6.41
N LYS A 183 -21.01 21.04 -5.47
CA LYS A 183 -22.32 21.68 -5.23
C LYS A 183 -22.61 22.66 -6.35
#